data_c2fafaa0b8ba1a48fd70197e8a65c176
#
_entry.id   c2fafaa0b8ba1a48fd70197e8a65c176
#
_cell.length_a   1.000
_cell.length_b   1.000
_cell.length_c   1.000
_cell.angle_alpha   90.00
_cell.angle_beta   90.00
_cell.angle_gamma   90.00
#
_symmetry.space_group_name_H-M   'P 1'
#
loop_
_entity.id
_entity.type
_entity.pdbx_description
1 polymer ?
#
loop_
_entity_poly.entity_id
_entity_poly.type
_entity_poly.pdbx_seq_one_letter_code
_entity_poly.pdbx_strand_id
1 'polypeptide(L)'
;MSTNHNYSTNFERMFTMKRISIVAAFCLIIALSFALPSNAASKKRVWKIAHAEFEGTSTYVFAEKLKEEVEKEFNGEVDIQVFPAGQLGSYEAMQEQVQTGGLEFTIPTTAPIQTIVPEYAFTSINFILSPEYMTNYKALNQGETMKFLGTMLEKKNLRVLKWLPQPFSCWSSNTPLQKLEDFKGLKIRVYPSTQIIANYKALKSNPTPIPYAEVYSALQLNVATAQENPIQIIYSNKFYEVQKYVIISNHTTPIDTLTTSCSFWNSLNKEEQEKVLRAADKAALFAINGMNATLKDSLEKIKASGNTTILELAPKERERLAEASKAAYTVYLDMCKDNGAKVLKMWKADLNKFGTK
;
A
#
# COMPACT_ATOMS: atom_id res chain seq x y z
N MET A 1 -100.81 10.55 33.20
CA MET A 1 -100.10 11.13 32.08
C MET A 1 -98.80 11.65 32.60
N SER A 2 -97.67 11.26 32.09
CA SER A 2 -96.31 11.70 32.41
C SER A 2 -95.40 10.59 32.94
N THR A 3 -94.88 9.74 32.08
CA THR A 3 -93.70 8.94 32.30
C THR A 3 -93.08 8.58 30.90
N ASN A 4 -92.30 9.50 30.31
CA ASN A 4 -91.55 9.16 29.10
C ASN A 4 -90.48 10.22 28.80
N HIS A 5 -89.63 10.63 29.76
CA HIS A 5 -88.60 11.61 29.44
C HIS A 5 -87.21 11.30 30.02
N ASN A 6 -86.97 10.15 30.65
CA ASN A 6 -85.68 9.87 31.32
C ASN A 6 -84.87 8.72 30.73
N TYR A 7 -85.33 8.07 29.62
CA TYR A 7 -84.55 6.97 29.00
C TYR A 7 -83.69 7.39 27.87
N SER A 8 -83.90 8.54 27.25
CA SER A 8 -83.13 9.00 26.06
C SER A 8 -81.78 9.58 26.44
N THR A 9 -81.61 10.27 27.54
CA THR A 9 -80.40 10.97 27.95
C THR A 9 -79.29 10.03 28.46
N ASN A 10 -79.64 8.88 29.02
CA ASN A 10 -78.60 7.91 29.48
C ASN A 10 -77.99 7.06 28.36
N PHE A 11 -78.77 6.84 27.29
CA PHE A 11 -78.27 6.06 26.16
C PHE A 11 -77.24 6.85 25.30
N GLU A 12 -77.48 8.15 25.13
CA GLU A 12 -76.55 9.02 24.41
C GLU A 12 -75.24 9.26 25.19
N ARG A 13 -75.31 9.40 26.50
CA ARG A 13 -74.10 9.53 27.36
C ARG A 13 -73.25 8.28 27.38
N MET A 14 -73.82 7.09 27.29
CA MET A 14 -73.09 5.83 27.27
C MET A 14 -72.39 5.60 25.93
N PHE A 15 -73.02 6.05 24.83
CA PHE A 15 -72.39 5.98 23.49
C PHE A 15 -71.27 7.01 23.31
N THR A 16 -71.39 8.20 23.89
CA THR A 16 -70.37 9.25 23.83
C THR A 16 -69.15 8.88 24.66
N MET A 17 -69.33 8.31 25.86
CA MET A 17 -68.19 7.83 26.69
C MET A 17 -67.45 6.65 26.04
N LYS A 18 -68.12 5.70 25.40
CA LYS A 18 -67.45 4.62 24.65
C LYS A 18 -66.64 5.12 23.44
N ARG A 19 -67.12 6.15 22.75
CA ARG A 19 -66.40 6.77 21.61
C ARG A 19 -65.17 7.53 22.07
N ILE A 20 -65.23 8.25 23.19
CA ILE A 20 -64.09 8.97 23.78
C ILE A 20 -63.04 7.99 24.26
N SER A 21 -63.43 6.86 24.90
CA SER A 21 -62.47 5.83 25.33
C SER A 21 -61.78 5.12 24.16
N ILE A 22 -62.45 4.89 23.04
CA ILE A 22 -61.87 4.26 21.85
C ILE A 22 -60.91 5.23 21.15
N VAL A 23 -61.24 6.52 21.07
CA VAL A 23 -60.36 7.52 20.46
C VAL A 23 -59.12 7.75 21.35
N ALA A 24 -59.29 7.78 22.69
CA ALA A 24 -58.14 7.88 23.60
C ALA A 24 -57.24 6.66 23.57
N ALA A 25 -57.77 5.44 23.44
CA ALA A 25 -56.97 4.22 23.24
C ALA A 25 -56.24 4.18 21.90
N PHE A 26 -56.87 4.69 20.83
CA PHE A 26 -56.25 4.78 19.54
C PHE A 26 -55.13 5.81 19.44
N CYS A 27 -55.29 6.96 20.12
CA CYS A 27 -54.25 7.97 20.28
C CYS A 27 -53.07 7.47 21.12
N LEU A 28 -53.32 6.66 22.17
CA LEU A 28 -52.27 6.07 22.99
C LEU A 28 -51.44 5.02 22.20
N ILE A 29 -52.07 4.23 21.34
CA ILE A 29 -51.38 3.25 20.47
C ILE A 29 -50.53 3.96 19.42
N ILE A 30 -50.99 5.07 18.86
CA ILE A 30 -50.22 5.88 17.90
C ILE A 30 -49.04 6.56 18.58
N ALA A 31 -49.20 7.04 19.84
CA ALA A 31 -48.11 7.63 20.61
C ALA A 31 -47.03 6.62 21.02
N LEU A 32 -47.40 5.35 21.30
CA LEU A 32 -46.41 4.28 21.57
C LEU A 32 -45.69 3.80 20.31
N SER A 33 -46.26 3.93 19.11
CA SER A 33 -45.61 3.55 17.87
C SER A 33 -44.49 4.55 17.45
N PHE A 34 -44.48 5.77 17.97
CA PHE A 34 -43.42 6.76 17.75
C PHE A 34 -42.29 6.69 18.79
N ALA A 35 -42.41 5.86 19.82
CA ALA A 35 -41.41 5.71 20.88
C ALA A 35 -40.48 4.49 20.70
N LEU A 36 -40.59 3.75 19.57
CA LEU A 36 -39.55 2.79 19.26
C LEU A 36 -38.34 3.57 18.82
N PRO A 37 -37.15 3.40 19.47
CA PRO A 37 -35.93 3.97 18.93
C PRO A 37 -35.79 3.45 17.50
N SER A 38 -35.88 4.35 16.53
CA SER A 38 -35.50 4.06 15.18
C SER A 38 -34.03 3.67 15.23
N ASN A 39 -33.78 2.39 15.36
CA ASN A 39 -32.48 1.79 15.09
C ASN A 39 -32.28 1.86 13.57
N ALA A 40 -32.25 3.09 13.04
CA ALA A 40 -31.73 3.32 11.72
C ALA A 40 -30.29 2.83 11.81
N ALA A 41 -30.02 1.61 11.39
CA ALA A 41 -28.67 1.10 11.23
C ALA A 41 -27.92 2.19 10.47
N SER A 42 -27.04 2.90 11.15
CA SER A 42 -26.23 3.96 10.54
C SER A 42 -25.60 3.33 9.30
N LYS A 43 -25.88 3.90 8.12
CA LYS A 43 -25.31 3.38 6.88
C LYS A 43 -23.79 3.46 7.02
N LYS A 44 -23.13 2.30 7.05
CA LYS A 44 -21.69 2.22 7.17
C LYS A 44 -21.04 3.09 6.09
N ARG A 45 -20.02 3.84 6.47
CA ARG A 45 -19.14 4.52 5.50
C ARG A 45 -18.33 3.45 4.79
N VAL A 46 -18.34 3.46 3.47
CA VAL A 46 -17.54 2.52 2.68
C VAL A 46 -16.24 3.23 2.27
N TRP A 47 -15.10 2.66 2.62
CA TRP A 47 -13.80 3.11 2.16
C TRP A 47 -13.13 2.01 1.35
N LYS A 48 -12.44 2.41 0.30
CA LYS A 48 -11.80 1.49 -0.65
C LYS A 48 -10.29 1.59 -0.52
N ILE A 49 -9.63 0.43 -0.54
CA ILE A 49 -8.18 0.29 -0.61
C ILE A 49 -7.85 -0.50 -1.87
N ALA A 50 -6.95 0.00 -2.72
CA ALA A 50 -6.52 -0.72 -3.91
C ALA A 50 -4.99 -0.89 -3.95
N HIS A 51 -4.54 -2.06 -4.44
CA HIS A 51 -3.12 -2.35 -4.68
C HIS A 51 -2.96 -3.36 -5.82
N ALA A 52 -1.73 -3.45 -6.37
CA ALA A 52 -1.45 -4.32 -7.51
C ALA A 52 -0.89 -5.70 -7.12
N GLU A 53 -0.65 -5.96 -5.85
CA GLU A 53 0.02 -7.17 -5.38
C GLU A 53 -0.95 -8.33 -5.16
N PHE A 54 -0.45 -9.56 -5.37
CA PHE A 54 -1.18 -10.81 -5.19
C PHE A 54 -1.11 -11.32 -3.74
N GLU A 55 -1.98 -12.26 -3.42
CA GLU A 55 -1.95 -12.98 -2.15
C GLU A 55 -0.56 -13.59 -1.87
N GLY A 56 -0.16 -13.59 -0.60
CA GLY A 56 1.15 -14.06 -0.16
C GLY A 56 2.26 -13.01 -0.21
N THR A 57 1.97 -11.77 -0.61
CA THR A 57 2.91 -10.65 -0.50
C THR A 57 2.70 -9.84 0.78
N SER A 58 3.75 -9.13 1.22
CA SER A 58 3.67 -8.25 2.41
C SER A 58 2.62 -7.15 2.24
N THR A 59 2.46 -6.62 1.03
CA THR A 59 1.46 -5.60 0.69
C THR A 59 0.04 -6.12 0.86
N TYR A 60 -0.23 -7.32 0.35
CA TYR A 60 -1.54 -7.98 0.52
C TYR A 60 -1.85 -8.20 2.00
N VAL A 61 -0.90 -8.77 2.76
CA VAL A 61 -1.05 -9.00 4.21
C VAL A 61 -1.30 -7.68 4.96
N PHE A 62 -0.58 -6.62 4.60
CA PHE A 62 -0.79 -5.31 5.18
C PHE A 62 -2.18 -4.76 4.88
N ALA A 63 -2.66 -4.85 3.63
CA ALA A 63 -3.97 -4.33 3.22
C ALA A 63 -5.12 -5.03 3.96
N GLU A 64 -5.08 -6.37 4.05
CA GLU A 64 -6.09 -7.15 4.75
C GLU A 64 -6.08 -6.86 6.27
N LYS A 65 -4.89 -6.74 6.86
CA LYS A 65 -4.78 -6.39 8.28
C LYS A 65 -5.19 -4.95 8.56
N LEU A 66 -4.93 -4.02 7.64
CA LEU A 66 -5.38 -2.64 7.75
C LEU A 66 -6.92 -2.56 7.73
N LYS A 67 -7.57 -3.33 6.85
CA LYS A 67 -9.02 -3.49 6.83
C LYS A 67 -9.53 -3.89 8.21
N GLU A 68 -9.03 -5.00 8.75
CA GLU A 68 -9.44 -5.53 10.06
C GLU A 68 -9.27 -4.48 11.18
N GLU A 69 -8.11 -3.84 11.24
CA GLU A 69 -7.80 -2.88 12.30
C GLU A 69 -8.60 -1.58 12.17
N VAL A 70 -8.84 -1.07 10.95
CA VAL A 70 -9.70 0.11 10.74
C VAL A 70 -11.13 -0.19 11.13
N GLU A 71 -11.71 -1.30 10.66
CA GLU A 71 -13.09 -1.69 11.00
C GLU A 71 -13.28 -1.84 12.53
N LYS A 72 -12.24 -2.34 13.21
CA LYS A 72 -12.21 -2.45 14.68
C LYS A 72 -12.11 -1.09 15.38
N GLU A 73 -11.19 -0.21 14.97
CA GLU A 73 -11.00 1.12 15.55
C GLU A 73 -12.27 1.99 15.40
N PHE A 74 -13.03 1.78 14.32
CA PHE A 74 -14.27 2.48 14.04
C PHE A 74 -15.54 1.73 14.53
N ASN A 75 -15.38 0.67 15.37
CA ASN A 75 -16.49 -0.12 15.92
C ASN A 75 -17.50 -0.60 14.85
N GLY A 76 -17.02 -0.89 13.64
CA GLY A 76 -17.84 -1.33 12.51
C GLY A 76 -18.65 -0.24 11.81
N GLU A 77 -18.44 1.04 12.13
CA GLU A 77 -19.06 2.18 11.41
C GLU A 77 -18.47 2.40 10.01
N VAL A 78 -17.27 1.86 9.76
CA VAL A 78 -16.57 1.86 8.47
C VAL A 78 -16.53 0.44 7.94
N ASP A 79 -16.78 0.28 6.64
CA ASP A 79 -16.60 -0.95 5.87
C ASP A 79 -15.45 -0.74 4.88
N ILE A 80 -14.38 -1.51 5.03
CA ILE A 80 -13.21 -1.43 4.13
C ILE A 80 -13.34 -2.47 3.03
N GLN A 81 -13.34 -2.02 1.78
CA GLN A 81 -13.30 -2.88 0.61
C GLN A 81 -11.89 -2.88 0.02
N VAL A 82 -11.24 -4.05 0.01
CA VAL A 82 -9.90 -4.22 -0.56
C VAL A 82 -10.01 -4.72 -1.99
N PHE A 83 -9.27 -4.07 -2.91
CA PHE A 83 -9.19 -4.40 -4.34
C PHE A 83 -7.73 -4.76 -4.68
N PRO A 84 -7.34 -6.04 -4.56
CA PRO A 84 -5.99 -6.51 -4.83
C PRO A 84 -5.71 -6.72 -6.32
N ALA A 85 -4.48 -7.13 -6.65
CA ALA A 85 -4.07 -7.61 -7.96
C ALA A 85 -4.40 -6.68 -9.14
N GLY A 86 -4.40 -5.37 -8.90
CA GLY A 86 -4.64 -4.38 -9.94
C GLY A 86 -6.08 -4.31 -10.45
N GLN A 87 -7.06 -4.79 -9.67
CA GLN A 87 -8.48 -4.78 -10.06
C GLN A 87 -9.00 -3.38 -10.43
N LEU A 88 -8.43 -2.32 -9.84
CA LEU A 88 -8.80 -0.93 -10.14
C LEU A 88 -7.81 -0.22 -11.06
N GLY A 89 -6.92 -0.96 -11.73
CA GLY A 89 -5.98 -0.45 -12.73
C GLY A 89 -4.51 -0.54 -12.31
N SER A 90 -3.64 0.17 -13.05
CA SER A 90 -2.21 0.25 -12.74
C SER A 90 -1.96 1.08 -11.47
N TYR A 91 -0.72 1.05 -10.97
CA TYR A 91 -0.32 1.89 -9.82
C TYR A 91 -0.60 3.39 -10.06
N GLU A 92 -0.33 3.87 -11.27
CA GLU A 92 -0.58 5.27 -11.67
C GLU A 92 -2.08 5.58 -11.68
N ALA A 93 -2.89 4.68 -12.26
CA ALA A 93 -4.35 4.83 -12.33
C ALA A 93 -4.97 4.85 -10.91
N MET A 94 -4.55 3.96 -10.03
CA MET A 94 -5.02 3.94 -8.64
C MET A 94 -4.58 5.20 -7.88
N GLN A 95 -3.36 5.69 -8.09
CA GLN A 95 -2.88 6.93 -7.49
C GLN A 95 -3.66 8.16 -7.98
N GLU A 96 -3.99 8.23 -9.27
CA GLU A 96 -4.84 9.27 -9.85
C GLU A 96 -6.26 9.22 -9.26
N GLN A 97 -6.84 8.03 -9.08
CA GLN A 97 -8.14 7.87 -8.44
C GLN A 97 -8.14 8.39 -7.00
N VAL A 98 -7.07 8.14 -6.22
CA VAL A 98 -6.92 8.72 -4.88
C VAL A 98 -6.82 10.24 -4.97
N GLN A 99 -5.98 10.76 -5.84
CA GLN A 99 -5.76 12.20 -5.99
C GLN A 99 -7.03 12.97 -6.35
N THR A 100 -7.92 12.35 -7.14
CA THR A 100 -9.20 12.93 -7.59
C THR A 100 -10.39 12.58 -6.70
N GLY A 101 -10.20 11.75 -5.67
CA GLY A 101 -11.25 11.38 -4.70
C GLY A 101 -12.15 10.21 -5.13
N GLY A 102 -11.78 9.44 -6.15
CA GLY A 102 -12.47 8.22 -6.56
C GLY A 102 -12.15 7.00 -5.70
N LEU A 103 -11.08 7.09 -4.91
CA LEU A 103 -10.57 6.04 -4.03
C LEU A 103 -10.04 6.69 -2.75
N GLU A 104 -10.32 6.11 -1.58
CA GLU A 104 -9.85 6.65 -0.29
C GLU A 104 -8.39 6.35 -0.05
N PHE A 105 -7.94 5.12 -0.36
CA PHE A 105 -6.56 4.67 -0.14
C PHE A 105 -6.04 3.84 -1.30
N THR A 106 -4.75 3.96 -1.55
CA THR A 106 -4.01 3.03 -2.42
C THR A 106 -2.67 2.66 -1.77
N ILE A 107 -2.11 1.53 -2.17
CA ILE A 107 -0.81 1.07 -1.69
C ILE A 107 0.13 0.89 -2.91
N PRO A 108 0.60 1.98 -3.52
CA PRO A 108 1.60 1.93 -4.56
C PRO A 108 3.00 1.76 -3.96
N THR A 109 3.97 1.37 -4.80
CA THR A 109 5.38 1.60 -4.51
C THR A 109 5.73 3.10 -4.64
N THR A 110 6.94 3.49 -4.26
CA THR A 110 7.40 4.89 -4.48
C THR A 110 7.61 5.24 -5.95
N ALA A 111 7.68 4.27 -6.86
CA ALA A 111 7.98 4.53 -8.27
C ALA A 111 6.93 5.41 -8.98
N PRO A 112 5.60 5.20 -8.83
CA PRO A 112 4.60 6.13 -9.34
C PRO A 112 4.68 7.54 -8.70
N ILE A 113 5.03 7.62 -7.42
CA ILE A 113 5.14 8.91 -6.71
C ILE A 113 6.27 9.78 -7.31
N GLN A 114 7.33 9.16 -7.81
CA GLN A 114 8.47 9.85 -8.45
C GLN A 114 8.07 10.64 -9.70
N THR A 115 6.98 10.27 -10.37
CA THR A 115 6.47 11.02 -11.53
C THR A 115 5.85 12.36 -11.13
N ILE A 116 5.41 12.47 -9.88
CA ILE A 116 4.75 13.66 -9.32
C ILE A 116 5.74 14.52 -8.53
N VAL A 117 6.60 13.87 -7.73
CA VAL A 117 7.65 14.49 -6.92
C VAL A 117 8.95 13.72 -7.17
N PRO A 118 9.76 14.16 -8.14
CA PRO A 118 10.98 13.46 -8.58
C PRO A 118 11.98 13.19 -7.45
N GLU A 119 11.97 14.00 -6.42
CA GLU A 119 12.86 13.85 -5.26
C GLU A 119 12.69 12.49 -4.54
N TYR A 120 11.54 11.84 -4.65
CA TYR A 120 11.35 10.47 -4.13
C TYR A 120 12.17 9.41 -4.87
N ALA A 121 12.72 9.73 -6.04
CA ALA A 121 13.53 8.79 -6.81
C ALA A 121 14.82 8.32 -6.10
N PHE A 122 15.26 9.02 -5.03
CA PHE A 122 16.38 8.54 -4.22
C PHE A 122 16.11 7.15 -3.64
N THR A 123 14.85 6.83 -3.29
CA THR A 123 14.47 5.53 -2.74
C THR A 123 14.72 4.36 -3.69
N SER A 124 14.83 4.65 -4.98
CA SER A 124 15.09 3.66 -6.03
C SER A 124 16.57 3.54 -6.40
N ILE A 125 17.47 4.31 -5.79
CA ILE A 125 18.90 4.18 -6.02
C ILE A 125 19.39 2.86 -5.41
N ASN A 126 20.06 2.02 -6.18
CA ASN A 126 20.62 0.77 -5.69
C ASN A 126 21.60 1.02 -4.53
N PHE A 127 21.52 0.23 -3.49
CA PHE A 127 22.39 0.28 -2.30
C PHE A 127 22.29 1.58 -1.47
N ILE A 128 21.24 2.42 -1.67
CA ILE A 128 21.04 3.65 -0.88
C ILE A 128 20.44 3.36 0.50
N LEU A 129 19.76 2.24 0.66
CA LEU A 129 19.12 1.83 1.88
C LEU A 129 20.09 1.09 2.79
N SER A 130 19.84 1.12 4.11
CA SER A 130 20.57 0.30 5.07
C SER A 130 20.34 -1.19 4.82
N PRO A 131 21.33 -2.08 5.03
CA PRO A 131 21.10 -3.52 5.05
C PRO A 131 20.15 -3.95 6.19
N GLU A 132 20.01 -3.11 7.22
CA GLU A 132 19.15 -3.35 8.37
C GLU A 132 17.72 -2.87 8.10
N TYR A 133 16.79 -3.81 7.98
CA TYR A 133 15.38 -3.51 7.66
C TYR A 133 14.74 -2.48 8.59
N MET A 134 14.90 -2.65 9.91
CA MET A 134 14.29 -1.75 10.90
C MET A 134 14.87 -0.35 10.90
N THR A 135 16.12 -0.18 10.49
CA THR A 135 16.72 1.14 10.25
C THR A 135 15.99 1.88 9.14
N ASN A 136 15.73 1.20 8.02
CA ASN A 136 14.97 1.77 6.91
C ASN A 136 13.53 2.09 7.33
N TYR A 137 12.85 1.17 8.02
CA TYR A 137 11.48 1.40 8.49
C TYR A 137 11.38 2.65 9.39
N LYS A 138 12.29 2.79 10.35
CA LYS A 138 12.33 3.96 11.24
C LYS A 138 12.69 5.25 10.49
N ALA A 139 13.69 5.22 9.61
CA ALA A 139 14.10 6.38 8.82
C ALA A 139 12.97 6.87 7.90
N LEU A 140 12.24 5.95 7.28
CA LEU A 140 11.10 6.27 6.42
C LEU A 140 9.90 6.85 7.20
N ASN A 141 9.58 6.32 8.38
CA ASN A 141 8.38 6.73 9.11
C ASN A 141 8.61 7.85 10.13
N GLN A 142 9.85 8.06 10.60
CA GLN A 142 10.18 9.01 11.66
C GLN A 142 11.29 10.01 11.25
N GLY A 143 11.89 9.81 10.05
CA GLY A 143 12.99 10.64 9.56
C GLY A 143 12.54 12.00 9.04
N GLU A 144 13.47 12.94 9.01
CA GLU A 144 13.20 14.30 8.53
C GLU A 144 13.10 14.37 7.00
N THR A 145 13.77 13.44 6.30
CA THR A 145 13.70 13.36 4.83
C THR A 145 12.29 13.19 4.33
N MET A 146 11.54 12.21 4.89
CA MET A 146 10.19 11.92 4.44
C MET A 146 9.18 13.00 4.86
N LYS A 147 9.40 13.66 5.99
CA LYS A 147 8.62 14.85 6.39
C LYS A 147 8.80 15.99 5.39
N PHE A 148 10.05 16.27 5.00
CA PHE A 148 10.35 17.29 4.01
C PHE A 148 9.68 16.98 2.66
N LEU A 149 9.82 15.75 2.16
CA LEU A 149 9.22 15.32 0.90
C LEU A 149 7.68 15.27 0.96
N GLY A 150 7.12 14.93 2.12
CA GLY A 150 5.68 14.95 2.36
C GLY A 150 5.06 16.33 2.08
N THR A 151 5.77 17.43 2.43
CA THR A 151 5.28 18.80 2.14
C THR A 151 5.16 19.09 0.64
N MET A 152 5.95 18.42 -0.20
CA MET A 152 5.88 18.56 -1.66
C MET A 152 4.72 17.74 -2.22
N LEU A 153 4.50 16.55 -1.68
CA LEU A 153 3.43 15.65 -2.09
C LEU A 153 2.04 16.22 -1.73
N GLU A 154 1.92 16.84 -0.56
CA GLU A 154 0.69 17.50 -0.11
C GLU A 154 0.23 18.61 -1.05
N LYS A 155 1.16 19.35 -1.67
CA LYS A 155 0.85 20.35 -2.72
C LYS A 155 0.21 19.72 -3.97
N LYS A 156 0.27 18.41 -4.10
CA LYS A 156 -0.33 17.62 -5.18
C LYS A 156 -1.58 16.85 -4.72
N ASN A 157 -2.18 17.25 -3.61
CA ASN A 157 -3.33 16.59 -2.99
C ASN A 157 -3.09 15.12 -2.62
N LEU A 158 -1.86 14.73 -2.34
CA LEU A 158 -1.51 13.38 -1.89
C LEU A 158 -0.80 13.42 -0.54
N ARG A 159 -1.07 12.42 0.29
CA ARG A 159 -0.45 12.24 1.61
C ARG A 159 -0.12 10.77 1.81
N VAL A 160 1.10 10.48 2.23
CA VAL A 160 1.50 9.15 2.68
C VAL A 160 1.30 9.05 4.19
N LEU A 161 0.51 8.07 4.62
CA LEU A 161 0.23 7.81 6.03
C LEU A 161 1.21 6.82 6.64
N LYS A 162 1.72 5.88 5.82
CA LYS A 162 2.68 4.86 6.26
C LYS A 162 3.62 4.48 5.11
N TRP A 163 4.89 4.28 5.45
CA TRP A 163 5.93 3.78 4.58
C TRP A 163 6.27 2.35 4.99
N LEU A 164 6.28 1.44 4.03
CA LEU A 164 6.45 0.01 4.24
C LEU A 164 7.57 -0.50 3.33
N PRO A 165 8.84 -0.53 3.79
CA PRO A 165 9.85 -1.20 3.00
C PRO A 165 9.46 -2.67 2.83
N GLN A 166 9.49 -3.15 1.60
CA GLN A 166 9.32 -4.57 1.29
C GLN A 166 10.60 -5.35 1.65
N PRO A 167 10.59 -6.68 1.58
CA PRO A 167 11.83 -7.46 1.59
C PRO A 167 12.78 -7.02 0.49
N PHE A 168 14.08 -7.24 0.70
CA PHE A 168 15.08 -6.92 -0.32
C PHE A 168 14.84 -7.65 -1.63
N SER A 169 15.06 -6.94 -2.73
CA SER A 169 14.96 -7.48 -4.08
C SER A 169 16.08 -8.45 -4.38
N CYS A 170 15.72 -9.46 -5.14
CA CYS A 170 16.58 -10.43 -5.79
C CYS A 170 16.52 -10.18 -7.31
N TRP A 171 17.51 -10.62 -8.06
CA TRP A 171 17.36 -10.76 -9.49
C TRP A 171 16.81 -12.13 -9.82
N SER A 172 15.91 -12.24 -10.81
CA SER A 172 15.73 -13.49 -11.53
C SER A 172 16.23 -13.35 -12.97
N SER A 173 16.79 -14.42 -13.54
CA SER A 173 17.45 -14.34 -14.84
C SER A 173 17.52 -15.70 -15.55
N ASN A 174 17.64 -15.67 -16.88
CA ASN A 174 17.93 -16.87 -17.69
C ASN A 174 19.42 -17.19 -17.76
N THR A 175 20.30 -16.33 -17.21
CA THR A 175 21.74 -16.53 -17.07
C THR A 175 22.17 -16.26 -15.62
N PRO A 176 23.21 -16.91 -15.10
CA PRO A 176 23.70 -16.62 -13.76
C PRO A 176 24.28 -15.20 -13.69
N LEU A 177 23.85 -14.43 -12.65
CA LEU A 177 24.34 -13.07 -12.40
C LEU A 177 25.16 -13.07 -11.10
N GLN A 178 26.41 -13.46 -11.16
CA GLN A 178 27.27 -13.64 -9.99
C GLN A 178 28.38 -12.60 -9.87
N LYS A 179 28.64 -11.83 -10.93
CA LYS A 179 29.68 -10.80 -10.97
C LYS A 179 29.26 -9.60 -11.82
N LEU A 180 29.92 -8.46 -11.61
CA LEU A 180 29.61 -7.20 -12.30
C LEU A 180 29.61 -7.36 -13.85
N GLU A 181 30.51 -8.18 -14.40
CA GLU A 181 30.65 -8.39 -15.83
C GLU A 181 29.43 -9.08 -16.46
N ASP A 182 28.66 -9.85 -15.68
CA ASP A 182 27.46 -10.58 -16.14
C ASP A 182 26.32 -9.62 -16.50
N PHE A 183 26.39 -8.38 -16.03
CA PHE A 183 25.38 -7.35 -16.32
C PHE A 183 25.60 -6.68 -17.68
N LYS A 184 26.79 -6.79 -18.28
CA LYS A 184 27.07 -6.13 -19.54
C LYS A 184 26.18 -6.65 -20.68
N GLY A 185 25.37 -5.74 -21.23
CA GLY A 185 24.45 -6.06 -22.33
C GLY A 185 23.18 -6.86 -21.88
N LEU A 186 23.02 -7.16 -20.60
CA LEU A 186 21.87 -7.89 -20.07
C LEU A 186 20.57 -7.16 -20.39
N LYS A 187 19.62 -7.81 -21.06
CA LYS A 187 18.26 -7.31 -21.26
C LYS A 187 17.47 -7.51 -19.98
N ILE A 188 17.49 -6.52 -19.11
CA ILE A 188 16.80 -6.58 -17.83
C ILE A 188 15.52 -5.75 -17.83
N ARG A 189 14.40 -6.37 -17.46
CA ARG A 189 13.16 -5.63 -17.23
C ARG A 189 13.34 -4.73 -16.01
N VAL A 190 12.94 -3.49 -16.17
CA VAL A 190 12.86 -2.53 -15.06
C VAL A 190 11.47 -1.88 -15.02
N TYR A 191 11.08 -1.38 -13.85
CA TYR A 191 9.92 -0.49 -13.78
C TYR A 191 10.19 0.80 -14.58
N PRO A 192 9.18 1.39 -15.25
CA PRO A 192 9.35 2.63 -16.02
C PRO A 192 9.69 3.84 -15.13
N SER A 193 10.92 3.92 -14.65
CA SER A 193 11.48 5.00 -13.83
C SER A 193 12.85 5.40 -14.35
N THR A 194 13.05 6.72 -14.53
CA THR A 194 14.33 7.29 -14.99
C THR A 194 15.48 6.83 -14.07
N GLN A 195 15.27 6.83 -12.76
CA GLN A 195 16.31 6.42 -11.81
C GLN A 195 16.61 4.92 -11.88
N ILE A 196 15.60 4.06 -11.99
CA ILE A 196 15.82 2.60 -12.09
C ILE A 196 16.53 2.27 -13.42
N ILE A 197 16.14 2.91 -14.51
CA ILE A 197 16.83 2.79 -15.80
C ILE A 197 18.31 3.19 -15.65
N ALA A 198 18.60 4.29 -14.94
CA ALA A 198 19.96 4.76 -14.71
C ALA A 198 20.80 3.77 -13.90
N ASN A 199 20.22 3.11 -12.88
CA ASN A 199 20.90 2.09 -12.09
C ASN A 199 21.47 0.97 -12.96
N TYR A 200 20.66 0.44 -13.89
CA TYR A 200 21.10 -0.66 -14.76
C TYR A 200 21.99 -0.21 -15.92
N LYS A 201 21.81 1.02 -16.41
CA LYS A 201 22.79 1.62 -17.34
C LYS A 201 24.16 1.78 -16.69
N ALA A 202 24.23 2.14 -15.41
CA ALA A 202 25.49 2.20 -14.66
C ALA A 202 26.20 0.84 -14.60
N LEU A 203 25.46 -0.27 -14.58
CA LEU A 203 25.97 -1.64 -14.66
C LEU A 203 26.23 -2.10 -16.12
N LYS A 204 26.11 -1.21 -17.12
CA LYS A 204 26.25 -1.49 -18.55
C LYS A 204 25.24 -2.50 -19.11
N SER A 205 24.07 -2.64 -18.43
CA SER A 205 22.95 -3.43 -18.91
C SER A 205 22.12 -2.68 -19.95
N ASN A 206 21.21 -3.40 -20.60
CA ASN A 206 20.18 -2.88 -21.48
C ASN A 206 18.81 -2.93 -20.75
N PRO A 207 18.49 -1.92 -19.92
CA PRO A 207 17.22 -1.90 -19.20
C PRO A 207 16.04 -1.72 -20.16
N THR A 208 15.02 -2.55 -20.00
CA THR A 208 13.78 -2.54 -20.78
C THR A 208 12.63 -2.13 -19.85
N PRO A 209 12.11 -0.89 -19.95
CA PRO A 209 11.00 -0.42 -19.13
C PRO A 209 9.70 -1.14 -19.52
N ILE A 210 9.13 -1.91 -18.60
CA ILE A 210 7.88 -2.67 -18.81
C ILE A 210 7.00 -2.52 -17.57
N PRO A 211 5.70 -2.17 -17.73
CA PRO A 211 4.74 -2.12 -16.63
C PRO A 211 4.66 -3.43 -15.85
N TYR A 212 4.30 -3.34 -14.56
CA TYR A 212 4.33 -4.50 -13.66
C TYR A 212 3.45 -5.66 -14.14
N ALA A 213 2.25 -5.39 -14.60
CA ALA A 213 1.32 -6.41 -15.07
C ALA A 213 1.80 -7.20 -16.31
N GLU A 214 2.78 -6.67 -17.05
CA GLU A 214 3.30 -7.26 -18.29
C GLU A 214 4.58 -8.09 -18.09
N VAL A 215 5.12 -8.12 -16.85
CA VAL A 215 6.45 -8.71 -16.57
C VAL A 215 6.50 -10.20 -16.91
N TYR A 216 5.51 -10.99 -16.48
CA TYR A 216 5.51 -12.43 -16.75
C TYR A 216 5.58 -12.72 -18.25
N SER A 217 4.72 -12.07 -19.03
CA SER A 217 4.67 -12.24 -20.49
C SER A 217 5.97 -11.80 -21.16
N ALA A 218 6.56 -10.70 -20.71
CA ALA A 218 7.82 -10.19 -21.24
C ALA A 218 8.99 -11.16 -20.98
N LEU A 219 9.04 -11.78 -19.79
CA LEU A 219 10.04 -12.81 -19.47
C LEU A 219 9.80 -14.09 -20.26
N GLN A 220 8.56 -14.55 -20.37
CA GLN A 220 8.17 -15.74 -21.13
C GLN A 220 8.53 -15.61 -22.61
N LEU A 221 8.30 -14.44 -23.20
CA LEU A 221 8.62 -14.15 -24.61
C LEU A 221 10.06 -13.70 -24.84
N ASN A 222 10.92 -13.68 -23.79
CA ASN A 222 12.30 -13.22 -23.84
C ASN A 222 12.46 -11.77 -24.36
N VAL A 223 11.47 -10.91 -24.21
CA VAL A 223 11.59 -9.46 -24.41
C VAL A 223 12.62 -8.90 -23.43
N ALA A 224 12.56 -9.42 -22.18
CA ALA A 224 13.62 -9.29 -21.19
C ALA A 224 14.05 -10.68 -20.71
N THR A 225 15.32 -10.86 -20.35
CA THR A 225 15.89 -12.13 -19.88
C THR A 225 16.18 -12.13 -18.38
N ALA A 226 15.97 -10.99 -17.72
CA ALA A 226 16.13 -10.81 -16.29
C ALA A 226 15.14 -9.76 -15.77
N GLN A 227 14.90 -9.77 -14.45
CA GLN A 227 14.12 -8.77 -13.72
C GLN A 227 14.59 -8.70 -12.27
N GLU A 228 14.10 -7.71 -11.51
CA GLU A 228 14.31 -7.57 -10.06
C GLU A 228 12.97 -7.51 -9.34
N ASN A 229 12.85 -8.26 -8.26
CA ASN A 229 11.75 -8.19 -7.28
C ASN A 229 12.11 -8.94 -6.00
N PRO A 230 11.45 -8.69 -4.88
CA PRO A 230 11.51 -9.55 -3.69
C PRO A 230 11.12 -11.00 -4.00
N ILE A 231 11.69 -11.94 -3.26
CA ILE A 231 11.48 -13.38 -3.50
C ILE A 231 9.99 -13.80 -3.44
N GLN A 232 9.22 -13.19 -2.56
CA GLN A 232 7.78 -13.43 -2.45
C GLN A 232 7.01 -12.99 -3.71
N ILE A 233 7.44 -11.89 -4.35
CA ILE A 233 6.86 -11.40 -5.60
C ILE A 233 7.28 -12.30 -6.76
N ILE A 234 8.53 -12.78 -6.78
CA ILE A 234 9.00 -13.76 -7.77
C ILE A 234 8.14 -15.03 -7.69
N TYR A 235 7.79 -15.46 -6.47
CA TYR A 235 6.93 -16.63 -6.27
C TYR A 235 5.46 -16.34 -6.66
N SER A 236 4.82 -15.33 -6.08
CA SER A 236 3.39 -15.07 -6.27
C SER A 236 3.01 -14.75 -7.72
N ASN A 237 3.92 -14.09 -8.46
CA ASN A 237 3.76 -13.79 -9.89
C ASN A 237 4.32 -14.91 -10.80
N LYS A 238 4.77 -16.02 -10.22
CA LYS A 238 5.30 -17.18 -10.96
C LYS A 238 6.48 -16.89 -11.89
N PHE A 239 7.25 -15.84 -11.62
CA PHE A 239 8.42 -15.51 -12.47
C PHE A 239 9.44 -16.65 -12.49
N TYR A 240 9.52 -17.45 -11.42
CA TYR A 240 10.37 -18.63 -11.36
C TYR A 240 10.03 -19.73 -12.40
N GLU A 241 8.82 -19.74 -12.97
CA GLU A 241 8.46 -20.69 -14.02
C GLU A 241 9.15 -20.37 -15.35
N VAL A 242 9.48 -19.10 -15.58
CA VAL A 242 10.06 -18.55 -16.82
C VAL A 242 11.48 -18.01 -16.64
N GLN A 243 12.10 -18.26 -15.48
CA GLN A 243 13.46 -17.80 -15.14
C GLN A 243 14.28 -18.96 -14.54
N LYS A 244 15.50 -19.16 -15.05
CA LYS A 244 16.37 -20.30 -14.66
C LYS A 244 17.10 -20.08 -13.34
N TYR A 245 17.31 -18.83 -12.93
CA TYR A 245 18.09 -18.47 -11.75
C TYR A 245 17.35 -17.41 -10.94
N VAL A 246 17.45 -17.51 -9.62
CA VAL A 246 17.18 -16.41 -8.68
C VAL A 246 18.45 -16.13 -7.91
N ILE A 247 18.88 -14.87 -7.90
CA ILE A 247 20.11 -14.43 -7.28
C ILE A 247 19.77 -13.55 -6.06
N ILE A 248 20.10 -14.04 -4.88
CA ILE A 248 19.92 -13.32 -3.62
C ILE A 248 20.97 -12.22 -3.54
N SER A 249 20.60 -11.01 -3.86
CA SER A 249 21.50 -9.87 -4.02
C SER A 249 21.31 -8.76 -2.99
N ASN A 250 20.09 -8.61 -2.47
CA ASN A 250 19.72 -7.58 -1.49
C ASN A 250 20.21 -6.18 -1.88
N HIS A 251 20.08 -5.82 -3.16
CA HIS A 251 20.64 -4.60 -3.73
C HIS A 251 19.74 -3.38 -3.61
N THR A 252 18.43 -3.60 -3.47
CA THR A 252 17.43 -2.55 -3.29
C THR A 252 16.22 -3.11 -2.53
N THR A 253 15.32 -2.24 -2.14
CA THR A 253 14.06 -2.61 -1.48
C THR A 253 12.97 -1.74 -2.07
N PRO A 254 11.92 -2.31 -2.69
CA PRO A 254 10.73 -1.56 -3.00
C PRO A 254 10.12 -1.01 -1.71
N ILE A 255 9.59 0.18 -1.77
CA ILE A 255 8.94 0.81 -0.61
C ILE A 255 7.49 1.05 -0.99
N ASP A 256 6.58 0.35 -0.32
CA ASP A 256 5.15 0.60 -0.43
C ASP A 256 4.73 1.77 0.42
N THR A 257 3.62 2.38 0.04
CA THR A 257 3.08 3.54 0.76
C THR A 257 1.59 3.39 0.96
N LEU A 258 1.10 3.54 2.18
CA LEU A 258 -0.32 3.78 2.39
C LEU A 258 -0.59 5.24 2.04
N THR A 259 -1.16 5.46 0.88
CA THR A 259 -1.40 6.80 0.30
C THR A 259 -2.87 7.13 0.27
N THR A 260 -3.21 8.36 0.63
CA THR A 260 -4.55 8.95 0.57
C THR A 260 -4.49 10.36 -0.03
N SER A 261 -5.65 10.95 -0.37
CA SER A 261 -5.68 12.37 -0.72
C SER A 261 -5.71 13.28 0.51
N CYS A 262 -5.11 14.47 0.40
CA CYS A 262 -5.24 15.48 1.44
C CYS A 262 -6.71 15.89 1.65
N SER A 263 -7.52 15.89 0.59
CA SER A 263 -8.95 16.21 0.67
C SER A 263 -9.71 15.20 1.52
N PHE A 264 -9.52 13.90 1.29
CA PHE A 264 -10.13 12.85 2.12
C PHE A 264 -9.59 12.90 3.55
N TRP A 265 -8.27 12.99 3.73
CA TRP A 265 -7.66 13.05 5.05
C TRP A 265 -8.19 14.20 5.91
N ASN A 266 -8.35 15.38 5.31
CA ASN A 266 -8.84 16.59 5.99
C ASN A 266 -10.37 16.54 6.24
N SER A 267 -11.12 15.65 5.60
CA SER A 267 -12.54 15.41 5.89
C SER A 267 -12.74 14.60 7.17
N LEU A 268 -11.70 13.90 7.63
CA LEU A 268 -11.70 13.16 8.90
C LEU A 268 -11.39 14.10 10.05
N ASN A 269 -12.11 13.96 11.16
CA ASN A 269 -11.75 14.66 12.38
C ASN A 269 -10.46 14.09 13.01
N LYS A 270 -9.90 14.77 14.01
CA LYS A 270 -8.62 14.38 14.62
C LYS A 270 -8.64 12.96 15.21
N GLU A 271 -9.73 12.60 15.88
CA GLU A 271 -9.89 11.26 16.47
C GLU A 271 -9.91 10.18 15.39
N GLU A 272 -10.63 10.42 14.29
CA GLU A 272 -10.67 9.50 13.14
C GLU A 272 -9.31 9.36 12.47
N GLN A 273 -8.59 10.47 12.29
CA GLN A 273 -7.22 10.44 11.77
C GLN A 273 -6.30 9.59 12.66
N GLU A 274 -6.38 9.76 13.97
CA GLU A 274 -5.60 8.95 14.92
C GLU A 274 -5.99 7.46 14.88
N LYS A 275 -7.28 7.13 14.74
CA LYS A 275 -7.75 5.75 14.56
C LYS A 275 -7.14 5.11 13.33
N VAL A 276 -7.14 5.81 12.18
CA VAL A 276 -6.53 5.32 10.94
C VAL A 276 -5.02 5.10 11.11
N LEU A 277 -4.31 6.04 11.75
CA LEU A 277 -2.86 5.91 11.98
C LEU A 277 -2.53 4.75 12.91
N ARG A 278 -3.28 4.56 14.01
CA ARG A 278 -3.10 3.41 14.91
C ARG A 278 -3.35 2.08 14.18
N ALA A 279 -4.40 2.02 13.36
CA ALA A 279 -4.69 0.85 12.55
C ALA A 279 -3.54 0.55 11.57
N ALA A 280 -3.03 1.58 10.89
CA ALA A 280 -1.90 1.45 9.97
C ALA A 280 -0.62 0.98 10.67
N ASP A 281 -0.35 1.47 11.90
CA ASP A 281 0.79 1.02 12.70
C ASP A 281 0.70 -0.46 13.08
N LYS A 282 -0.48 -0.89 13.56
CA LYS A 282 -0.72 -2.31 13.90
C LYS A 282 -0.59 -3.21 12.68
N ALA A 283 -1.18 -2.81 11.56
CA ALA A 283 -1.11 -3.56 10.30
C ALA A 283 0.33 -3.66 9.77
N ALA A 284 1.10 -2.57 9.84
CA ALA A 284 2.51 -2.55 9.44
C ALA A 284 3.35 -3.52 10.29
N LEU A 285 3.22 -3.46 11.61
CA LEU A 285 3.95 -4.36 12.51
C LEU A 285 3.57 -5.82 12.30
N PHE A 286 2.29 -6.11 12.04
CA PHE A 286 1.82 -7.46 11.72
C PHE A 286 2.48 -7.98 10.43
N ALA A 287 2.47 -7.20 9.35
CA ALA A 287 3.09 -7.57 8.08
C ALA A 287 4.62 -7.77 8.22
N ILE A 288 5.29 -6.90 8.97
CA ILE A 288 6.73 -6.99 9.23
C ILE A 288 7.08 -8.26 10.01
N ASN A 289 6.32 -8.58 11.06
CA ASN A 289 6.57 -9.76 11.88
C ASN A 289 6.38 -11.08 11.10
N GLY A 290 5.45 -11.10 10.13
CA GLY A 290 5.23 -12.25 9.25
C GLY A 290 6.23 -12.38 8.10
N MET A 291 6.97 -11.32 7.78
CA MET A 291 7.77 -11.22 6.58
C MET A 291 8.80 -12.34 6.40
N ASN A 292 9.57 -12.65 7.43
CA ASN A 292 10.61 -13.70 7.36
C ASN A 292 10.03 -15.07 7.09
N ALA A 293 8.87 -15.40 7.66
CA ALA A 293 8.18 -16.66 7.41
C ALA A 293 7.72 -16.75 5.96
N THR A 294 7.13 -15.66 5.43
CA THR A 294 6.70 -15.56 4.03
C THR A 294 7.87 -15.69 3.05
N LEU A 295 9.00 -15.06 3.34
CA LEU A 295 10.21 -15.16 2.50
C LEU A 295 10.74 -16.59 2.46
N LYS A 296 10.85 -17.24 3.62
CA LYS A 296 11.31 -18.64 3.72
C LYS A 296 10.38 -19.58 2.95
N ASP A 297 9.08 -19.48 3.16
CA ASP A 297 8.07 -20.30 2.47
C ASP A 297 8.16 -20.11 0.95
N SER A 298 8.22 -18.88 0.46
CA SER A 298 8.35 -18.57 -0.96
C SER A 298 9.63 -19.16 -1.56
N LEU A 299 10.76 -19.06 -0.86
CA LEU A 299 12.04 -19.61 -1.31
C LEU A 299 12.01 -21.15 -1.37
N GLU A 300 11.42 -21.80 -0.37
CA GLU A 300 11.26 -23.25 -0.32
C GLU A 300 10.37 -23.76 -1.47
N LYS A 301 9.28 -23.06 -1.75
CA LYS A 301 8.37 -23.38 -2.87
C LYS A 301 9.03 -23.20 -4.24
N ILE A 302 9.82 -22.14 -4.44
CA ILE A 302 10.61 -21.96 -5.66
C ILE A 302 11.62 -23.11 -5.82
N LYS A 303 12.36 -23.47 -4.77
CA LYS A 303 13.29 -24.60 -4.79
C LYS A 303 12.59 -25.92 -5.13
N ALA A 304 11.43 -26.16 -4.52
CA ALA A 304 10.65 -27.39 -4.71
C ALA A 304 10.09 -27.51 -6.15
N SER A 305 9.93 -26.41 -6.89
CA SER A 305 9.52 -26.45 -8.31
C SER A 305 10.53 -27.15 -9.22
N GLY A 306 11.81 -27.20 -8.82
CA GLY A 306 12.89 -27.83 -9.57
C GLY A 306 13.34 -27.10 -10.84
N ASN A 307 12.66 -26.01 -11.21
CA ASN A 307 12.92 -25.28 -12.46
C ASN A 307 13.95 -24.15 -12.31
N THR A 308 14.22 -23.72 -11.08
CA THR A 308 15.00 -22.52 -10.80
C THR A 308 16.13 -22.80 -9.81
N THR A 309 17.35 -22.43 -10.18
CA THR A 309 18.53 -22.51 -9.30
C THR A 309 18.66 -21.24 -8.47
N ILE A 310 18.79 -21.38 -7.15
CA ILE A 310 19.03 -20.25 -6.25
C ILE A 310 20.53 -20.03 -6.11
N LEU A 311 20.98 -18.81 -6.37
CA LEU A 311 22.37 -18.37 -6.23
C LEU A 311 22.45 -17.26 -5.19
N GLU A 312 23.58 -17.17 -4.50
CA GLU A 312 23.89 -16.04 -3.60
C GLU A 312 24.98 -15.18 -4.21
N LEU A 313 24.80 -13.88 -4.13
CA LEU A 313 25.80 -12.92 -4.57
C LEU A 313 26.93 -12.82 -3.54
N ALA A 314 28.16 -13.08 -3.96
CA ALA A 314 29.32 -12.97 -3.08
C ALA A 314 29.49 -11.54 -2.56
N PRO A 315 29.85 -11.34 -1.25
CA PRO A 315 30.01 -10.01 -0.66
C PRO A 315 30.89 -9.07 -1.45
N LYS A 316 32.02 -9.57 -1.95
CA LYS A 316 32.98 -8.78 -2.79
C LYS A 316 32.33 -8.29 -4.08
N GLU A 317 31.52 -9.11 -4.74
CA GLU A 317 30.80 -8.70 -5.95
C GLU A 317 29.67 -7.73 -5.63
N ARG A 318 29.01 -7.90 -4.50
CA ARG A 318 28.04 -6.92 -4.02
C ARG A 318 28.66 -5.53 -3.84
N GLU A 319 29.87 -5.44 -3.28
CA GLU A 319 30.62 -4.18 -3.13
C GLU A 319 30.99 -3.59 -4.50
N ARG A 320 31.45 -4.41 -5.45
CA ARG A 320 31.76 -3.97 -6.82
C ARG A 320 30.53 -3.40 -7.54
N LEU A 321 29.39 -4.06 -7.40
CA LEU A 321 28.11 -3.60 -7.95
C LEU A 321 27.64 -2.30 -7.29
N ALA A 322 27.79 -2.17 -5.98
CA ALA A 322 27.48 -0.95 -5.24
C ALA A 322 28.34 0.23 -5.72
N GLU A 323 29.63 0.02 -5.91
CA GLU A 323 30.54 1.05 -6.43
C GLU A 323 30.18 1.46 -7.86
N ALA A 324 29.93 0.49 -8.75
CA ALA A 324 29.51 0.77 -10.12
C ALA A 324 28.17 1.52 -10.19
N SER A 325 27.23 1.23 -9.27
CA SER A 325 25.91 1.88 -9.19
C SER A 325 25.98 3.36 -8.80
N LYS A 326 27.10 3.84 -8.24
CA LYS A 326 27.27 5.26 -7.89
C LYS A 326 27.15 6.19 -9.09
N ALA A 327 27.43 5.74 -10.30
CA ALA A 327 27.21 6.52 -11.53
C ALA A 327 25.73 6.94 -11.71
N ALA A 328 24.78 6.19 -11.16
CA ALA A 328 23.36 6.52 -11.23
C ALA A 328 22.95 7.70 -10.32
N TYR A 329 23.77 8.06 -9.32
CA TYR A 329 23.50 9.24 -8.47
C TYR A 329 23.49 10.55 -9.26
N THR A 330 24.32 10.64 -10.31
CA THR A 330 24.35 11.83 -11.17
C THR A 330 22.98 12.10 -11.80
N VAL A 331 22.30 11.05 -12.27
CA VAL A 331 20.98 11.17 -12.89
C VAL A 331 19.96 11.70 -11.88
N TYR A 332 20.01 11.22 -10.64
CA TYR A 332 19.15 11.73 -9.55
C TYR A 332 19.42 13.21 -9.27
N LEU A 333 20.69 13.59 -9.14
CA LEU A 333 21.09 14.98 -8.86
C LEU A 333 20.68 15.92 -10.00
N ASP A 334 20.86 15.50 -11.25
CA ASP A 334 20.45 16.29 -12.43
C ASP A 334 18.93 16.46 -12.49
N MET A 335 18.17 15.42 -12.14
CA MET A 335 16.71 15.45 -12.13
C MET A 335 16.16 16.36 -11.02
N CYS A 336 16.74 16.30 -9.81
CA CYS A 336 16.24 16.97 -8.62
C CYS A 336 16.99 18.27 -8.28
N LYS A 337 18.09 18.59 -8.96
CA LYS A 337 18.91 19.79 -8.77
C LYS A 337 19.27 20.00 -7.28
N ASP A 338 19.11 21.22 -6.78
CA ASP A 338 19.46 21.58 -5.38
C ASP A 338 18.75 20.71 -4.32
N ASN A 339 17.52 20.31 -4.58
CA ASN A 339 16.78 19.42 -3.68
C ASN A 339 17.40 18.03 -3.63
N GLY A 340 17.95 17.51 -4.72
CA GLY A 340 18.56 16.17 -4.76
C GLY A 340 19.71 16.02 -3.76
N ALA A 341 20.66 16.94 -3.76
CA ALA A 341 21.78 16.93 -2.82
C ALA A 341 21.31 17.07 -1.37
N LYS A 342 20.32 17.95 -1.11
CA LYS A 342 19.70 18.13 0.20
C LYS A 342 19.06 16.84 0.70
N VAL A 343 18.25 16.17 -0.13
CA VAL A 343 17.55 14.92 0.21
C VAL A 343 18.55 13.81 0.54
N LEU A 344 19.59 13.62 -0.28
CA LEU A 344 20.63 12.61 -0.01
C LEU A 344 21.36 12.87 1.31
N LYS A 345 21.66 14.13 1.63
CA LYS A 345 22.27 14.51 2.92
C LYS A 345 21.35 14.23 4.10
N MET A 346 20.07 14.59 3.97
CA MET A 346 19.04 14.33 5.00
C MET A 346 18.87 12.83 5.21
N TRP A 347 18.73 12.05 4.12
CA TRP A 347 18.58 10.60 4.19
C TRP A 347 19.76 9.92 4.90
N LYS A 348 20.98 10.31 4.56
CA LYS A 348 22.18 9.82 5.27
C LYS A 348 22.13 10.13 6.77
N ALA A 349 21.67 11.32 7.15
CA ALA A 349 21.52 11.70 8.56
C ALA A 349 20.43 10.86 9.26
N ASP A 350 19.30 10.62 8.60
CA ASP A 350 18.24 9.75 9.12
C ASP A 350 18.72 8.31 9.31
N LEU A 351 19.44 7.74 8.34
CA LEU A 351 20.03 6.39 8.49
C LEU A 351 21.01 6.33 9.67
N ASN A 352 21.85 7.34 9.85
CA ASN A 352 22.79 7.40 10.97
C ASN A 352 22.08 7.53 12.34
N LYS A 353 20.95 8.26 12.37
CA LYS A 353 20.13 8.43 13.58
C LYS A 353 19.46 7.14 14.04
N PHE A 354 18.99 6.33 13.09
CA PHE A 354 18.20 5.12 13.37
C PHE A 354 18.98 3.81 13.22
N GLY A 355 20.19 3.85 12.66
CA GLY A 355 21.08 2.71 12.55
C GLY A 355 21.59 2.25 13.93
N THR A 356 21.76 0.96 14.10
CA THR A 356 22.47 0.39 15.26
C THR A 356 23.94 0.82 15.18
N LYS A 357 24.44 1.38 16.28
CA LYS A 357 25.86 1.69 16.43
C LYS A 357 26.68 0.42 16.60
#